data_0522722bd697b89cb63c0bdf2cfb65ec
#
_entry.id   0522722bd697b89cb63c0bdf2cfb65ec
#
_cell.length_a   1.000
_cell.length_b   1.000
_cell.length_c   1.000
_cell.angle_alpha   90.00
_cell.angle_beta   90.00
_cell.angle_gamma   90.00
#
_symmetry.space_group_name_H-M   'P 1'
#
loop_
_entity.id
_entity.type
_entity.pdbx_description
1 polymer ?
#
loop_
_entity_poly.entity_id
_entity_poly.type
_entity_poly.pdbx_seq_one_letter_code
_entity_poly.pdbx_strand_id
1 'polypeptide(L)'
;MKKLLFAAAFAAIGLVGVNAQTGFEGTVHVGIPVGDTADVSSFNVGVDLAYLWPVATNFSLGAKVGYDHFIGKDYDYRVGNQVLTVEGEDYGFIPLAATAKYEFGGSNIFVGADLGYAFATTDGMEGGLFYQPKVGYSASTWDLYVGYKGISAGPEDNDYIDYKFNAVSVGFAYKF
;
A
#
# COMPACT_ATOMS: atom_id res chain seq x y z
N MET A 1 -18.42 -7.84 -0.65
CA MET A 1 -17.10 -7.25 -0.47
C MET A 1 -16.74 -6.21 -1.55
N LYS A 2 -17.00 -6.43 -2.85
CA LYS A 2 -16.73 -5.43 -3.93
C LYS A 2 -17.37 -4.04 -3.71
N LYS A 3 -18.50 -3.96 -3.01
CA LYS A 3 -19.19 -2.69 -2.69
C LYS A 3 -18.49 -1.84 -1.61
N LEU A 4 -17.72 -2.46 -0.71
CA LEU A 4 -16.93 -1.77 0.33
C LEU A 4 -15.66 -1.13 -0.24
N LEU A 5 -15.03 -1.75 -1.22
CA LEU A 5 -13.86 -1.20 -1.94
C LEU A 5 -14.23 0.07 -2.70
N PHE A 6 -15.38 0.09 -3.38
CA PHE A 6 -15.89 1.31 -4.03
C PHE A 6 -16.26 2.41 -3.02
N ALA A 7 -16.82 2.05 -1.87
CA ALA A 7 -17.17 3.01 -0.82
C ALA A 7 -15.91 3.65 -0.18
N ALA A 8 -14.84 2.89 0.03
CA ALA A 8 -13.57 3.40 0.54
C ALA A 8 -12.87 4.31 -0.49
N ALA A 9 -12.88 3.96 -1.78
CA ALA A 9 -12.36 4.80 -2.85
C ALA A 9 -13.17 6.10 -2.99
N PHE A 10 -14.50 6.05 -2.89
CA PHE A 10 -15.36 7.24 -2.92
C PHE A 10 -15.24 8.10 -1.66
N ALA A 11 -15.00 7.51 -0.47
CA ALA A 11 -14.73 8.25 0.75
C ALA A 11 -13.41 9.02 0.66
N ALA A 12 -12.37 8.44 0.05
CA ALA A 12 -11.10 9.12 -0.21
C ALA A 12 -11.26 10.29 -1.19
N ILE A 13 -12.11 10.15 -2.21
CA ILE A 13 -12.41 11.23 -3.17
C ILE A 13 -13.35 12.29 -2.56
N GLY A 14 -14.24 11.90 -1.64
CA GLY A 14 -15.17 12.81 -0.95
C GLY A 14 -14.50 13.77 0.03
N LEU A 15 -13.28 13.49 0.47
CA LEU A 15 -12.47 14.37 1.32
C LEU A 15 -11.85 15.56 0.55
N VAL A 16 -11.95 15.60 -0.77
CA VAL A 16 -11.45 16.69 -1.63
C VAL A 16 -12.13 18.05 -1.36
N GLY A 17 -13.19 18.08 -0.56
CA GLY A 17 -13.90 19.31 -0.18
C GLY A 17 -13.50 19.93 1.17
N VAL A 18 -12.55 19.36 1.89
CA VAL A 18 -12.09 19.91 3.17
C VAL A 18 -11.02 20.97 2.88
N ASN A 19 -11.31 22.20 3.25
CA ASN A 19 -10.38 23.33 3.14
C ASN A 19 -8.96 22.91 3.54
N ALA A 20 -8.02 23.15 2.63
CA ALA A 20 -6.61 22.79 2.70
C ALA A 20 -6.01 23.02 4.10
N GLN A 21 -5.95 21.99 4.92
CA GLN A 21 -5.05 21.95 6.05
C GLN A 21 -3.73 21.44 5.51
N THR A 22 -2.75 22.32 5.42
CA THR A 22 -1.40 21.99 4.98
C THR A 22 -0.88 20.76 5.73
N GLY A 23 -0.51 19.72 4.99
CA GLY A 23 0.08 18.51 5.55
C GLY A 23 -0.70 17.22 5.30
N PHE A 24 -1.95 17.26 4.87
CA PHE A 24 -2.68 16.06 4.46
C PHE A 24 -2.32 15.64 3.03
N GLU A 25 -2.10 14.35 2.85
CA GLU A 25 -1.88 13.71 1.55
C GLU A 25 -2.80 12.50 1.40
N GLY A 26 -3.57 12.46 0.31
CA GLY A 26 -4.35 11.30 -0.10
C GLY A 26 -3.67 10.59 -1.26
N THR A 27 -3.39 9.30 -1.11
CA THR A 27 -2.64 8.51 -2.10
C THR A 27 -3.50 7.40 -2.68
N VAL A 28 -3.36 7.18 -3.98
CA VAL A 28 -3.77 5.93 -4.65
C VAL A 28 -2.52 5.27 -5.22
N HIS A 29 -2.43 3.95 -5.11
CA HIS A 29 -1.28 3.22 -5.63
C HIS A 29 -1.68 1.88 -6.24
N VAL A 30 -0.85 1.45 -7.18
CA VAL A 30 -0.94 0.14 -7.82
C VAL A 30 0.43 -0.51 -7.77
N GLY A 31 0.49 -1.83 -7.67
CA GLY A 31 1.74 -2.55 -7.54
C GLY A 31 1.73 -3.92 -8.22
N ILE A 32 2.92 -4.35 -8.59
CA ILE A 32 3.16 -5.69 -9.09
C ILE A 32 3.80 -6.48 -7.95
N PRO A 33 3.17 -7.57 -7.48
CA PRO A 33 3.76 -8.48 -6.52
C PRO A 33 5.11 -9.02 -7.00
N VAL A 34 6.07 -9.16 -6.08
CA VAL A 34 7.42 -9.65 -6.36
C VAL A 34 7.85 -10.69 -5.32
N GLY A 35 8.86 -11.51 -5.66
CA GLY A 35 9.30 -12.62 -4.83
C GLY A 35 8.18 -13.66 -4.67
N ASP A 36 8.09 -14.29 -3.52
CA ASP A 36 7.10 -15.35 -3.23
C ASP A 36 5.64 -14.85 -3.37
N THR A 37 5.39 -13.55 -3.20
CA THR A 37 4.07 -12.94 -3.39
C THR A 37 3.60 -13.03 -4.84
N ALA A 38 4.50 -13.00 -5.81
CA ALA A 38 4.16 -13.12 -7.24
C ALA A 38 3.61 -14.51 -7.62
N ASP A 39 3.85 -15.51 -6.78
CA ASP A 39 3.30 -16.84 -6.98
C ASP A 39 1.82 -16.92 -6.60
N VAL A 40 1.40 -16.17 -5.56
CA VAL A 40 0.04 -16.24 -5.01
C VAL A 40 -0.83 -15.04 -5.35
N SER A 41 -0.25 -13.91 -5.77
CA SER A 41 -0.98 -12.68 -6.11
C SER A 41 -0.58 -12.15 -7.48
N SER A 42 -1.56 -11.64 -8.21
CA SER A 42 -1.40 -11.10 -9.56
C SER A 42 -1.17 -9.59 -9.57
N PHE A 43 -1.75 -8.87 -8.60
CA PHE A 43 -1.74 -7.41 -8.57
C PHE A 43 -1.98 -6.88 -7.14
N ASN A 44 -1.44 -5.68 -6.84
CA ASN A 44 -1.72 -4.96 -5.59
C ASN A 44 -2.33 -3.60 -5.92
N VAL A 45 -3.37 -3.22 -5.20
CA VAL A 45 -3.99 -1.90 -5.27
C VAL A 45 -4.22 -1.38 -3.86
N GLY A 46 -4.17 -0.07 -3.68
CA GLY A 46 -4.48 0.48 -2.38
C GLY A 46 -4.66 1.98 -2.38
N VAL A 47 -5.07 2.46 -1.21
CA VAL A 47 -5.28 3.87 -0.91
C VAL A 47 -4.70 4.19 0.45
N ASP A 48 -4.12 5.38 0.59
CA ASP A 48 -3.56 5.85 1.85
C ASP A 48 -4.03 7.27 2.15
N LEU A 49 -4.10 7.60 3.42
CA LEU A 49 -4.19 8.94 3.96
C LEU A 49 -3.01 9.17 4.89
N ALA A 50 -2.25 10.22 4.66
CA ALA A 50 -1.12 10.61 5.48
C ALA A 50 -1.27 12.04 5.96
N TYR A 51 -0.66 12.34 7.10
CA TYR A 51 -0.43 13.69 7.56
C TYR A 51 1.05 13.88 7.83
N LEU A 52 1.66 14.89 7.20
CA LEU A 52 3.09 15.20 7.26
C LEU A 52 3.32 16.55 7.93
N TRP A 53 4.21 16.55 8.94
CA TRP A 53 4.68 17.77 9.63
C TRP A 53 6.07 18.13 9.11
N PRO A 54 6.31 19.32 8.61
CA PRO A 54 7.67 19.80 8.33
C PRO A 54 8.41 19.96 9.66
N VAL A 55 9.44 19.16 9.90
CA VAL A 55 10.25 19.17 11.13
C VAL A 55 11.61 19.83 10.93
N ALA A 56 12.07 19.93 9.69
CA ALA A 56 13.26 20.65 9.28
C ALA A 56 13.14 21.11 7.82
N THR A 57 14.09 21.92 7.35
CA THR A 57 14.15 22.29 5.94
C THR A 57 14.23 21.04 5.07
N ASN A 58 13.28 20.89 4.15
CA ASN A 58 13.16 19.76 3.23
C ASN A 58 12.89 18.38 3.88
N PHE A 59 12.61 18.34 5.18
CA PHE A 59 12.34 17.09 5.87
C PHE A 59 11.03 17.14 6.64
N SER A 60 10.18 16.17 6.36
CA SER A 60 8.86 16.00 7.01
C SER A 60 8.75 14.61 7.64
N LEU A 61 8.11 14.57 8.79
CA LEU A 61 7.69 13.35 9.46
C LEU A 61 6.17 13.34 9.55
N GLY A 62 5.59 12.15 9.64
CA GLY A 62 4.14 12.04 9.72
C GLY A 62 3.64 10.67 10.12
N ALA A 63 2.33 10.54 10.02
CA ALA A 63 1.62 9.27 10.19
C ALA A 63 0.79 8.96 8.95
N LYS A 64 0.66 7.68 8.66
CA LYS A 64 -0.08 7.17 7.51
C LYS A 64 -0.98 6.03 7.96
N VAL A 65 -2.19 5.99 7.42
CA VAL A 65 -3.10 4.85 7.46
C VAL A 65 -3.58 4.56 6.05
N GLY A 66 -3.81 3.30 5.72
CA GLY A 66 -4.24 2.94 4.39
C GLY A 66 -5.02 1.64 4.32
N TYR A 67 -5.30 1.22 3.09
CA TYR A 67 -5.80 -0.10 2.78
C TYR A 67 -5.06 -0.64 1.55
N ASP A 68 -4.50 -1.81 1.70
CA ASP A 68 -3.82 -2.57 0.67
C ASP A 68 -4.61 -3.84 0.33
N HIS A 69 -4.77 -4.10 -0.95
CA HIS A 69 -5.45 -5.29 -1.44
C HIS A 69 -4.58 -6.01 -2.46
N PHE A 70 -4.22 -7.25 -2.16
CA PHE A 70 -3.51 -8.15 -3.05
C PHE A 70 -4.53 -9.08 -3.70
N ILE A 71 -4.64 -9.00 -5.02
CA ILE A 71 -5.57 -9.80 -5.80
C ILE A 71 -4.94 -11.17 -6.03
N GLY A 72 -5.64 -12.22 -5.64
CA GLY A 72 -5.22 -13.60 -5.78
C GLY A 72 -4.95 -13.99 -7.23
N LYS A 73 -4.09 -14.96 -7.41
CA LYS A 73 -3.74 -15.50 -8.73
C LYS A 73 -4.46 -16.83 -8.94
N ASP A 74 -5.27 -16.88 -9.99
CA ASP A 74 -5.96 -18.11 -10.37
C ASP A 74 -4.99 -19.14 -10.96
N TYR A 75 -5.24 -20.41 -10.69
CA TYR A 75 -4.45 -21.53 -11.19
C TYR A 75 -5.29 -22.43 -12.06
N ASP A 76 -4.81 -22.69 -13.28
CA ASP A 76 -5.42 -23.63 -14.22
C ASP A 76 -4.74 -25.00 -14.13
N TYR A 77 -5.49 -26.00 -13.69
CA TYR A 77 -5.06 -27.39 -13.69
C TYR A 77 -5.71 -28.15 -14.87
N ARG A 78 -4.89 -28.79 -15.70
CA ARG A 78 -5.39 -29.68 -16.76
C ARG A 78 -5.51 -31.10 -16.25
N VAL A 79 -6.75 -31.61 -16.24
CA VAL A 79 -7.03 -33.03 -15.96
C VAL A 79 -7.62 -33.64 -17.23
N GLY A 80 -6.79 -34.31 -18.01
CA GLY A 80 -7.17 -34.85 -19.33
C GLY A 80 -7.51 -33.71 -20.32
N ASN A 81 -8.75 -33.66 -20.81
CA ASN A 81 -9.23 -32.64 -21.75
C ASN A 81 -10.01 -31.48 -21.05
N GLN A 82 -10.07 -31.50 -19.72
CA GLN A 82 -10.75 -30.47 -18.93
C GLN A 82 -9.74 -29.54 -18.26
N VAL A 83 -10.05 -28.22 -18.23
CA VAL A 83 -9.33 -27.22 -17.48
C VAL A 83 -10.15 -26.93 -16.22
N LEU A 84 -9.56 -27.15 -15.05
CA LEU A 84 -10.09 -26.79 -13.76
C LEU A 84 -9.38 -25.52 -13.29
N THR A 85 -10.09 -24.40 -13.21
CA THR A 85 -9.56 -23.16 -12.63
C THR A 85 -9.84 -23.16 -11.13
N VAL A 86 -8.80 -22.99 -10.32
CA VAL A 86 -8.88 -22.76 -8.89
C VAL A 86 -8.66 -21.26 -8.67
N GLU A 87 -9.66 -20.58 -8.15
CA GLU A 87 -9.59 -19.14 -7.83
C GLU A 87 -8.57 -18.91 -6.71
N GLY A 88 -7.70 -17.92 -6.89
CA GLY A 88 -6.76 -17.46 -5.88
C GLY A 88 -7.45 -16.68 -4.76
N GLU A 89 -6.90 -16.75 -3.56
CA GLU A 89 -7.40 -16.01 -2.42
C GLU A 89 -6.87 -14.57 -2.43
N ASP A 90 -7.78 -13.61 -2.18
CA ASP A 90 -7.43 -12.20 -2.03
C ASP A 90 -6.97 -11.91 -0.60
N TYR A 91 -5.94 -11.07 -0.46
CA TYR A 91 -5.40 -10.66 0.84
C TYR A 91 -5.54 -9.15 1.04
N GLY A 92 -6.15 -8.78 2.15
CA GLY A 92 -6.36 -7.38 2.53
C GLY A 92 -5.57 -7.00 3.77
N PHE A 93 -5.01 -5.77 3.79
CA PHE A 93 -4.26 -5.23 4.92
C PHE A 93 -4.61 -3.77 5.18
N ILE A 94 -4.58 -3.39 6.45
CA ILE A 94 -4.69 -1.99 6.90
C ILE A 94 -3.35 -1.59 7.52
N PRO A 95 -2.43 -0.95 6.75
CA PRO A 95 -1.20 -0.42 7.30
C PRO A 95 -1.46 0.83 8.16
N LEU A 96 -0.84 0.86 9.34
CA LEU A 96 -0.68 2.02 10.19
C LEU A 96 0.82 2.25 10.38
N ALA A 97 1.35 3.38 9.92
CA ALA A 97 2.78 3.59 9.84
C ALA A 97 3.19 5.03 10.19
N ALA A 98 4.41 5.18 10.71
CA ALA A 98 5.14 6.44 10.63
C ALA A 98 5.66 6.62 9.20
N THR A 99 5.64 7.86 8.70
CA THR A 99 6.15 8.21 7.39
C THR A 99 7.20 9.31 7.51
N ALA A 100 8.26 9.20 6.73
CA ALA A 100 9.31 10.21 6.61
C ALA A 100 9.52 10.56 5.14
N LYS A 101 9.73 11.86 4.85
CA LYS A 101 9.94 12.37 3.50
C LYS A 101 11.05 13.42 3.52
N TYR A 102 12.03 13.27 2.64
CA TYR A 102 13.10 14.23 2.40
C TYR A 102 13.07 14.69 0.96
N GLU A 103 12.91 15.98 0.75
CA GLU A 103 12.93 16.63 -0.57
C GLU A 103 14.31 17.21 -0.84
N PHE A 104 14.95 16.85 -1.97
CA PHE A 104 16.26 17.40 -2.31
C PHE A 104 16.14 18.85 -2.75
N GLY A 105 16.75 19.76 -2.01
CA GLY A 105 16.72 21.19 -2.30
C GLY A 105 17.23 21.50 -3.72
N GLY A 106 16.48 22.34 -4.45
CA GLY A 106 16.79 22.69 -5.84
C GLY A 106 16.35 21.65 -6.89
N SER A 107 15.77 20.54 -6.47
CA SER A 107 15.12 19.56 -7.34
C SER A 107 13.74 19.20 -6.78
N ASN A 108 12.89 18.69 -7.65
CA ASN A 108 11.58 18.19 -7.23
C ASN A 108 11.64 16.69 -6.88
N ILE A 109 12.80 16.14 -6.59
CA ILE A 109 12.98 14.75 -6.24
C ILE A 109 12.88 14.59 -4.73
N PHE A 110 12.22 13.55 -4.29
CA PHE A 110 12.20 13.17 -2.89
C PHE A 110 12.52 11.67 -2.70
N VAL A 111 12.98 11.36 -1.50
CA VAL A 111 13.01 10.00 -0.96
C VAL A 111 12.13 9.95 0.27
N GLY A 112 11.50 8.83 0.51
CA GLY A 112 10.67 8.62 1.68
C GLY A 112 10.69 7.18 2.14
N ALA A 113 10.20 6.97 3.35
CA ALA A 113 10.03 5.65 3.91
C ALA A 113 8.83 5.65 4.88
N ASP A 114 8.07 4.57 4.81
CA ASP A 114 7.01 4.27 5.76
C ASP A 114 7.43 3.04 6.57
N LEU A 115 7.17 3.04 7.87
CA LEU A 115 7.46 1.93 8.77
C LEU A 115 6.36 1.83 9.82
N GLY A 116 5.80 0.64 9.99
CA GLY A 116 4.70 0.41 10.92
C GLY A 116 4.23 -1.02 10.98
N TYR A 117 2.94 -1.18 11.18
CA TYR A 117 2.27 -2.47 11.27
C TYR A 117 1.08 -2.51 10.28
N ALA A 118 0.94 -3.59 9.55
CA ALA A 118 -0.20 -3.86 8.69
C ALA A 118 -1.11 -4.90 9.34
N PHE A 119 -2.33 -4.52 9.68
CA PHE A 119 -3.35 -5.42 10.22
C PHE A 119 -3.98 -6.19 9.07
N ALA A 120 -3.99 -7.52 9.14
CA ALA A 120 -4.69 -8.34 8.15
C ALA A 120 -6.20 -8.18 8.28
N THR A 121 -6.89 -8.15 7.14
CA THR A 121 -8.38 -8.13 7.07
C THR A 121 -8.94 -9.45 6.52
N THR A 122 -8.06 -10.38 6.18
CA THR A 122 -8.41 -11.74 5.73
C THR A 122 -8.49 -12.66 6.94
N ASP A 123 -9.55 -13.45 7.04
CA ASP A 123 -9.77 -14.38 8.16
C ASP A 123 -8.64 -15.42 8.24
N GLY A 124 -8.21 -15.74 9.47
CA GLY A 124 -7.14 -16.71 9.74
C GLY A 124 -5.72 -16.20 9.44
N MET A 125 -5.54 -14.90 9.22
CA MET A 125 -4.25 -14.28 8.99
C MET A 125 -3.99 -13.17 10.00
N GLU A 126 -2.82 -13.18 10.63
CA GLU A 126 -2.33 -12.08 11.43
C GLU A 126 -1.59 -11.06 10.59
N GLY A 127 -1.63 -9.82 11.04
CA GLY A 127 -0.83 -8.75 10.45
C GLY A 127 0.63 -8.82 10.87
N GLY A 128 1.43 -7.87 10.39
CA GLY A 128 2.83 -7.82 10.76
C GLY A 128 3.55 -6.55 10.34
N LEU A 129 4.87 -6.61 10.36
CA LEU A 129 5.72 -5.48 10.03
C LEU A 129 5.42 -4.98 8.61
N PHE A 130 5.13 -3.69 8.52
CA PHE A 130 4.97 -2.97 7.25
C PHE A 130 6.14 -2.02 7.04
N TYR A 131 6.72 -2.03 5.83
CA TYR A 131 7.71 -1.06 5.41
C TYR A 131 7.57 -0.73 3.92
N GLN A 132 7.85 0.55 3.57
CA GLN A 132 7.79 1.01 2.18
C GLN A 132 8.80 2.13 1.93
N PRO A 133 10.06 1.84 1.55
CA PRO A 133 10.93 2.83 0.94
C PRO A 133 10.37 3.28 -0.41
N LYS A 134 10.50 4.58 -0.71
CA LYS A 134 9.97 5.20 -1.93
C LYS A 134 10.87 6.33 -2.41
N VAL A 135 10.88 6.54 -3.72
CA VAL A 135 11.53 7.67 -4.37
C VAL A 135 10.58 8.24 -5.41
N GLY A 136 10.54 9.55 -5.54
CA GLY A 136 9.57 10.16 -6.44
C GLY A 136 9.85 11.61 -6.78
N TYR A 137 8.88 12.17 -7.47
CA TYR A 137 8.83 13.57 -7.87
C TYR A 137 7.73 14.27 -7.07
N SER A 138 8.07 15.42 -6.48
CA SER A 138 7.19 16.24 -5.64
C SER A 138 6.90 17.56 -6.34
N ALA A 139 5.66 17.73 -6.80
CA ALA A 139 5.14 19.01 -7.25
C ALA A 139 4.47 19.77 -6.08
N SER A 140 3.98 20.97 -6.32
CA SER A 140 3.33 21.78 -5.28
C SER A 140 2.07 21.14 -4.69
N THR A 141 1.30 20.42 -5.52
CA THR A 141 -0.02 19.87 -5.17
C THR A 141 -0.11 18.35 -5.28
N TRP A 142 0.92 17.69 -5.78
CA TRP A 142 0.93 16.23 -5.95
C TRP A 142 2.33 15.65 -5.91
N ASP A 143 2.41 14.39 -5.57
CA ASP A 143 3.61 13.56 -5.65
C ASP A 143 3.35 12.35 -6.55
N LEU A 144 4.38 11.94 -7.28
CA LEU A 144 4.41 10.66 -7.99
C LEU A 144 5.63 9.88 -7.52
N TYR A 145 5.45 8.61 -7.13
CA TYR A 145 6.56 7.82 -6.62
C TYR A 145 6.56 6.37 -7.12
N VAL A 146 7.73 5.78 -7.06
CA VAL A 146 7.92 4.33 -7.09
C VAL A 146 8.37 3.89 -5.71
N GLY A 147 7.80 2.80 -5.20
CA GLY A 147 8.14 2.26 -3.89
C GLY A 147 8.24 0.74 -3.91
N TYR A 148 8.99 0.21 -2.97
CA TYR A 148 9.00 -1.21 -2.65
C TYR A 148 8.26 -1.41 -1.33
N LYS A 149 7.18 -2.17 -1.37
CA LYS A 149 6.35 -2.47 -0.20
C LYS A 149 6.66 -3.87 0.31
N GLY A 150 6.80 -4.01 1.62
CA GLY A 150 6.89 -5.30 2.28
C GLY A 150 5.96 -5.36 3.49
N ILE A 151 5.22 -6.45 3.60
CA ILE A 151 4.39 -6.80 4.75
C ILE A 151 4.80 -8.21 5.17
N SER A 152 5.25 -8.39 6.43
CA SER A 152 5.41 -9.70 7.03
C SER A 152 4.10 -10.06 7.73
N ALA A 153 3.48 -11.18 7.36
CA ALA A 153 2.23 -11.65 7.94
C ALA A 153 2.35 -13.14 8.21
N GLY A 154 1.54 -13.67 9.12
CA GLY A 154 1.55 -15.09 9.47
C GLY A 154 0.14 -15.65 9.63
N PRO A 155 -0.04 -16.98 9.65
CA PRO A 155 -1.29 -17.60 10.05
C PRO A 155 -1.50 -17.41 11.56
N GLU A 156 -2.74 -17.16 11.97
CA GLU A 156 -3.13 -16.90 13.37
C GLU A 156 -2.74 -18.05 14.34
N ASP A 157 -2.65 -19.27 13.84
CA ASP A 157 -2.38 -20.46 14.66
C ASP A 157 -0.92 -20.94 14.65
N ASN A 158 0.02 -20.24 13.96
CA ASN A 158 1.39 -20.72 13.81
C ASN A 158 2.43 -19.62 13.66
N ASP A 159 3.05 -19.23 14.77
CA ASP A 159 4.10 -18.20 14.86
C ASP A 159 5.41 -18.53 14.12
N TYR A 160 5.54 -19.72 13.54
CA TYR A 160 6.76 -20.15 12.85
C TYR A 160 6.71 -19.97 11.33
N ILE A 161 5.58 -19.53 10.78
CA ILE A 161 5.40 -19.34 9.34
C ILE A 161 5.17 -17.86 9.04
N ASP A 162 6.15 -17.22 8.44
CA ASP A 162 6.05 -15.84 7.95
C ASP A 162 5.71 -15.84 6.45
N TYR A 163 4.56 -15.30 6.11
CA TYR A 163 4.23 -14.94 4.73
C TYR A 163 4.71 -13.52 4.46
N LYS A 164 5.43 -13.33 3.37
CA LYS A 164 5.90 -12.01 2.93
C LYS A 164 5.09 -11.54 1.75
N PHE A 165 4.37 -10.45 1.92
CA PHE A 165 3.66 -9.77 0.84
C PHE A 165 4.51 -8.60 0.35
N ASN A 166 5.17 -8.78 -0.79
CA ASN A 166 6.05 -7.78 -1.37
C ASN A 166 5.51 -7.31 -2.71
N ALA A 167 5.60 -5.99 -2.97
CA ALA A 167 5.23 -5.41 -4.24
C ALA A 167 6.12 -4.22 -4.61
N VAL A 168 6.41 -4.07 -5.89
CA VAL A 168 6.89 -2.82 -6.45
C VAL A 168 5.67 -2.02 -6.89
N SER A 169 5.51 -0.81 -6.36
CA SER A 169 4.32 0.01 -6.55
C SER A 169 4.64 1.37 -7.15
N VAL A 170 3.68 1.90 -7.91
CA VAL A 170 3.62 3.30 -8.32
C VAL A 170 2.45 3.94 -7.59
N GLY A 171 2.69 5.09 -6.97
CA GLY A 171 1.66 5.83 -6.24
C GLY A 171 1.59 7.28 -6.65
N PHE A 172 0.37 7.79 -6.68
CA PHE A 172 0.05 9.20 -6.87
C PHE A 172 -0.59 9.73 -5.58
N ALA A 173 0.04 10.75 -4.97
CA ALA A 173 -0.46 11.42 -3.80
C ALA A 173 -0.92 12.84 -4.15
N TYR A 174 -2.08 13.22 -3.70
CA TYR A 174 -2.59 14.59 -3.77
C TYR A 174 -2.42 15.27 -2.41
N LYS A 175 -1.89 16.50 -2.41
CA LYS A 175 -1.65 17.34 -1.23
C LYS A 175 -2.81 18.33 -1.08
N PHE A 176 -3.43 18.34 0.08
CA PHE A 176 -4.55 19.23 0.40
C PHE A 176 -4.06 20.52 1.01
#